data_9e0eb5c24ecdbb42613e2aa32038459d
#
_entry.id   9e0eb5c24ecdbb42613e2aa32038459d
#
_cell.length_a   1.000
_cell.length_b   1.000
_cell.length_c   1.000
_cell.angle_alpha   90.00
_cell.angle_beta   90.00
_cell.angle_gamma   90.00
#
_symmetry.space_group_name_H-M   'P 1'
#
loop_
_entity.id
_entity.type
_entity.pdbx_description
1 polymer ?
#
loop_
_entity_poly.entity_id
_entity_poly.type
_entity_poly.pdbx_seq_one_letter_code
_entity_poly.pdbx_strand_id
1 'polypeptide(L)'
;ERNTTIPTKNSQVYSTAVDNQPAVTIHILQGEREMASDNKSLGQFNLDGIPPAPRGIPKIEVTFDIDANGIINVSAKDQATNKEQNITVTGSSKLSDTDKERMIKDAEQFAEQDKTRKDEAELTNKADSLIYTAERTKTDLKDKITEDQISQIDTLSSQLKSSLDSKDHPSIRDNSDKLSNLLQEIGSSVYQQSAQPDPDQTSSAPNSSAETNSSETQEKVVDGEYKEVDDNPSNDAK
;
A
#
# COMPACT_ATOMS: atom_id res chain seq x y z
N GLU A 1 10.33 15.50 5.43
CA GLU A 1 11.34 15.30 6.50
C GLU A 1 11.88 16.64 6.98
N ARG A 2 12.36 16.69 8.23
CA ARG A 2 13.00 17.88 8.80
C ARG A 2 14.24 18.25 7.98
N ASN A 3 14.48 19.55 7.80
CA ASN A 3 15.60 20.11 7.02
C ASN A 3 15.53 19.83 5.49
N THR A 4 14.37 19.47 4.96
CA THR A 4 14.19 19.41 3.50
C THR A 4 14.31 20.80 2.90
N THR A 5 15.10 20.93 1.84
CA THR A 5 15.25 22.21 1.10
C THR A 5 13.94 22.58 0.41
N ILE A 6 13.55 23.86 0.49
CA ILE A 6 12.39 24.41 -0.21
C ILE A 6 12.85 25.31 -1.38
N PRO A 7 12.08 25.38 -2.49
CA PRO A 7 10.78 24.75 -2.70
C PRO A 7 10.88 23.23 -2.90
N THR A 8 9.83 22.49 -2.50
CA THR A 8 9.79 21.04 -2.66
C THR A 8 8.38 20.54 -2.92
N LYS A 9 8.27 19.43 -3.66
CA LYS A 9 7.00 18.78 -3.96
C LYS A 9 7.13 17.28 -3.75
N ASN A 10 6.18 16.68 -3.04
CA ASN A 10 6.14 15.22 -2.80
C ASN A 10 4.71 14.71 -2.91
N SER A 11 4.54 13.53 -3.51
CA SER A 11 3.24 12.89 -3.67
C SER A 11 3.28 11.46 -3.14
N GLN A 12 2.17 11.03 -2.54
CA GLN A 12 1.99 9.66 -2.06
C GLN A 12 0.57 9.19 -2.37
N VAL A 13 0.44 7.90 -2.73
CA VAL A 13 -0.86 7.30 -3.04
C VAL A 13 -1.38 6.56 -1.83
N TYR A 14 -2.63 6.87 -1.46
CA TYR A 14 -3.40 6.25 -0.38
C TYR A 14 -4.62 5.54 -0.96
N SER A 15 -5.34 4.82 -0.10
CA SER A 15 -6.56 4.13 -0.48
C SER A 15 -7.64 4.25 0.59
N THR A 16 -8.86 3.71 0.31
CA THR A 16 -9.96 3.65 1.26
C THR A 16 -9.76 2.52 2.28
N ALA A 17 -10.25 2.73 3.50
CA ALA A 17 -10.18 1.77 4.60
C ALA A 17 -11.43 0.88 4.71
N VAL A 18 -12.56 1.30 4.10
CA VAL A 18 -13.86 0.62 4.16
C VAL A 18 -14.41 0.44 2.75
N ASP A 19 -15.20 -0.64 2.55
CA ASP A 19 -15.88 -0.89 1.29
C ASP A 19 -16.89 0.22 0.97
N ASN A 20 -16.96 0.60 -0.31
CA ASN A 20 -17.88 1.64 -0.80
C ASN A 20 -17.75 2.99 -0.08
N GLN A 21 -16.57 3.32 0.41
CA GLN A 21 -16.31 4.59 1.09
C GLN A 21 -16.45 5.76 0.09
N PRO A 22 -17.41 6.69 0.29
CA PRO A 22 -17.70 7.74 -0.68
C PRO A 22 -16.79 8.96 -0.57
N ALA A 23 -16.04 9.08 0.53
CA ALA A 23 -15.17 10.21 0.82
C ALA A 23 -13.96 9.80 1.67
N VAL A 24 -12.86 10.55 1.56
CA VAL A 24 -11.70 10.43 2.44
C VAL A 24 -11.41 11.79 3.08
N THR A 25 -11.02 11.75 4.35
CA THR A 25 -10.57 12.92 5.09
C THR A 25 -9.06 13.00 5.05
N ILE A 26 -8.52 14.12 4.60
CA ILE A 26 -7.10 14.41 4.60
C ILE A 26 -6.81 15.31 5.81
N HIS A 27 -6.04 14.81 6.78
CA HIS A 27 -5.64 15.54 7.96
C HIS A 27 -4.14 15.83 7.88
N ILE A 28 -3.78 17.11 7.83
CA ILE A 28 -2.41 17.59 7.67
C ILE A 28 -1.84 17.88 9.04
N LEU A 29 -0.72 17.26 9.33
CA LEU A 29 -0.04 17.31 10.62
C LEU A 29 1.38 17.82 10.46
N GLN A 30 1.90 18.42 11.52
CA GLN A 30 3.29 18.83 11.64
C GLN A 30 3.87 18.32 12.98
N GLY A 31 4.96 17.57 12.92
CA GLY A 31 5.64 17.05 14.11
C GLY A 31 6.50 15.84 13.80
N GLU A 32 7.16 15.33 14.82
CA GLU A 32 8.11 14.21 14.76
C GLU A 32 7.59 12.97 15.51
N ARG A 33 6.35 13.01 16.04
CA ARG A 33 5.74 11.88 16.76
C ARG A 33 5.11 10.90 15.77
N GLU A 34 5.20 9.61 16.03
CA GLU A 34 4.65 8.55 15.17
C GLU A 34 3.12 8.57 15.13
N MET A 35 2.46 8.93 16.23
CA MET A 35 0.99 8.96 16.29
C MET A 35 0.45 10.33 15.89
N ALA A 36 -0.57 10.34 15.04
CA ALA A 36 -1.21 11.56 14.52
C ALA A 36 -1.73 12.49 15.62
N SER A 37 -2.28 11.91 16.71
CA SER A 37 -2.82 12.66 17.85
C SER A 37 -1.78 13.49 18.60
N ASP A 38 -0.52 13.13 18.50
CA ASP A 38 0.57 13.72 19.27
C ASP A 38 1.34 14.79 18.46
N ASN A 39 0.86 15.09 17.24
CA ASN A 39 1.39 16.12 16.36
C ASN A 39 0.45 17.33 16.24
N LYS A 40 0.98 18.45 15.80
CA LYS A 40 0.22 19.69 15.59
C LYS A 40 -0.63 19.58 14.32
N SER A 41 -1.95 19.75 14.44
CA SER A 41 -2.83 19.86 13.28
C SER A 41 -2.62 21.19 12.56
N LEU A 42 -2.39 21.14 11.25
CA LEU A 42 -2.27 22.31 10.36
C LEU A 42 -3.57 22.58 9.61
N GLY A 43 -4.38 21.55 9.37
CA GLY A 43 -5.64 21.67 8.66
C GLY A 43 -6.23 20.30 8.31
N GLN A 44 -7.46 20.34 7.84
CA GLN A 44 -8.20 19.15 7.42
C GLN A 44 -9.16 19.51 6.29
N PHE A 45 -9.31 18.60 5.31
CA PHE A 45 -10.30 18.74 4.25
C PHE A 45 -10.77 17.35 3.77
N ASN A 46 -11.88 17.31 3.05
CA ASN A 46 -12.46 16.07 2.53
C ASN A 46 -12.37 16.04 1.01
N LEU A 47 -12.08 14.87 0.47
CA LEU A 47 -12.26 14.54 -0.93
C LEU A 47 -13.49 13.65 -1.05
N ASP A 48 -14.57 14.21 -1.62
CA ASP A 48 -15.87 13.55 -1.77
C ASP A 48 -16.06 12.99 -3.18
N GLY A 49 -17.02 12.04 -3.29
CA GLY A 49 -17.47 11.52 -4.57
C GLY A 49 -16.53 10.48 -5.17
N ILE A 50 -15.91 9.68 -4.32
CA ILE A 50 -15.19 8.47 -4.68
C ILE A 50 -16.22 7.43 -5.10
N PRO A 51 -16.06 6.77 -6.26
CA PRO A 51 -16.99 5.73 -6.71
C PRO A 51 -17.01 4.55 -5.75
N PRO A 52 -18.18 3.88 -5.58
CA PRO A 52 -18.25 2.66 -4.79
C PRO A 52 -17.29 1.60 -5.31
N ALA A 53 -16.42 1.12 -4.44
CA ALA A 53 -15.45 0.07 -4.73
C ALA A 53 -15.04 -0.64 -3.44
N PRO A 54 -14.51 -1.87 -3.51
CA PRO A 54 -13.90 -2.53 -2.37
C PRO A 54 -12.77 -1.68 -1.77
N ARG A 55 -12.59 -1.75 -0.45
CA ARG A 55 -11.48 -1.07 0.23
C ARG A 55 -10.13 -1.45 -0.40
N GLY A 56 -9.21 -0.51 -0.45
CA GLY A 56 -7.89 -0.72 -1.04
C GLY A 56 -7.82 -0.58 -2.57
N ILE A 57 -8.95 -0.51 -3.27
CA ILE A 57 -9.01 -0.34 -4.74
C ILE A 57 -8.89 1.12 -5.17
N PRO A 58 -9.65 2.10 -4.58
CA PRO A 58 -9.50 3.49 -4.96
C PRO A 58 -8.09 4.01 -4.70
N LYS A 59 -7.56 4.82 -5.61
CA LYS A 59 -6.22 5.41 -5.49
C LYS A 59 -6.34 6.91 -5.35
N ILE A 60 -6.00 7.39 -4.16
CA ILE A 60 -6.04 8.81 -3.80
C ILE A 60 -4.61 9.31 -3.72
N GLU A 61 -4.22 10.14 -4.68
CA GLU A 61 -2.91 10.78 -4.69
C GLU A 61 -2.95 12.06 -3.87
N VAL A 62 -2.18 12.11 -2.79
CA VAL A 62 -2.02 13.30 -1.96
C VAL A 62 -0.67 13.91 -2.26
N THR A 63 -0.68 15.18 -2.66
CA THR A 63 0.50 15.94 -3.04
C THR A 63 0.72 17.09 -2.06
N PHE A 64 1.92 17.18 -1.52
CA PHE A 64 2.42 18.32 -0.75
C PHE A 64 3.32 19.17 -1.65
N ASP A 65 3.00 20.44 -1.78
CA ASP A 65 3.76 21.42 -2.54
C ASP A 65 4.10 22.60 -1.62
N ILE A 66 5.39 22.76 -1.32
CA ILE A 66 5.91 23.83 -0.44
C ILE A 66 6.68 24.81 -1.30
N ASP A 67 6.22 26.04 -1.35
CA ASP A 67 6.86 27.10 -2.14
C ASP A 67 8.11 27.67 -1.45
N ALA A 68 8.82 28.57 -2.14
CA ALA A 68 10.02 29.23 -1.61
C ALA A 68 9.73 30.13 -0.38
N ASN A 69 8.49 30.52 -0.14
CA ASN A 69 8.07 31.30 1.03
C ASN A 69 7.64 30.41 2.20
N GLY A 70 7.62 29.09 2.01
CA GLY A 70 7.16 28.12 3.00
C GLY A 70 5.65 28.01 3.12
N ILE A 71 4.90 28.43 2.09
CA ILE A 71 3.45 28.17 2.00
C ILE A 71 3.27 26.73 1.54
N ILE A 72 2.42 25.99 2.27
CA ILE A 72 2.16 24.59 2.00
C ILE A 72 0.81 24.48 1.30
N ASN A 73 0.81 23.97 0.08
CA ASN A 73 -0.39 23.58 -0.64
C ASN A 73 -0.51 22.06 -0.59
N VAL A 74 -1.63 21.53 -0.10
CA VAL A 74 -1.89 20.10 -0.08
C VAL A 74 -3.10 19.83 -0.94
N SER A 75 -2.94 18.98 -1.96
CA SER A 75 -4.02 18.52 -2.81
C SER A 75 -4.22 17.02 -2.68
N ALA A 76 -5.47 16.58 -2.79
CA ALA A 76 -5.85 15.19 -2.86
C ALA A 76 -6.65 14.95 -4.13
N LYS A 77 -6.25 13.97 -4.93
CA LYS A 77 -6.84 13.65 -6.21
C LYS A 77 -7.20 12.16 -6.29
N ASP A 78 -8.45 11.87 -6.61
CA ASP A 78 -8.86 10.52 -6.99
C ASP A 78 -8.41 10.23 -8.43
N GLN A 79 -7.54 9.25 -8.61
CA GLN A 79 -6.97 8.89 -9.91
C GLN A 79 -8.01 8.32 -10.88
N ALA A 80 -9.12 7.76 -10.40
CA ALA A 80 -10.16 7.19 -11.24
C ALA A 80 -11.09 8.25 -11.83
N THR A 81 -11.53 9.21 -11.01
CA THR A 81 -12.49 10.25 -11.41
C THR A 81 -11.83 11.58 -11.78
N ASN A 82 -10.54 11.75 -11.47
CA ASN A 82 -9.81 13.01 -11.55
C ASN A 82 -10.39 14.13 -10.67
N LYS A 83 -11.28 13.82 -9.74
CA LYS A 83 -11.74 14.79 -8.74
C LYS A 83 -10.59 15.17 -7.83
N GLU A 84 -10.46 16.46 -7.56
CA GLU A 84 -9.40 17.02 -6.75
C GLU A 84 -9.96 18.04 -5.76
N GLN A 85 -9.40 18.02 -4.55
CA GLN A 85 -9.61 19.03 -3.52
C GLN A 85 -8.26 19.46 -2.96
N ASN A 86 -8.17 20.69 -2.50
CA ASN A 86 -6.93 21.22 -1.95
C ASN A 86 -7.18 22.14 -0.75
N ILE A 87 -6.13 22.36 0.03
CA ILE A 87 -6.06 23.35 1.09
C ILE A 87 -4.70 24.04 1.03
N THR A 88 -4.70 25.35 1.31
CA THR A 88 -3.47 26.11 1.47
C THR A 88 -3.26 26.45 2.93
N VAL A 89 -2.13 26.00 3.49
CA VAL A 89 -1.70 26.32 4.84
C VAL A 89 -0.71 27.47 4.78
N THR A 90 -1.17 28.66 5.20
CA THR A 90 -0.35 29.87 5.20
C THR A 90 0.45 30.02 6.51
N GLY A 91 1.47 30.86 6.49
CA GLY A 91 2.47 31.02 7.55
C GLY A 91 1.99 31.40 8.95
N SER A 92 0.68 31.63 9.19
CA SER A 92 0.10 31.83 10.53
C SER A 92 0.23 30.58 11.43
N SER A 93 0.54 29.42 10.82
CA SER A 93 0.77 28.15 11.50
C SER A 93 2.24 27.90 11.87
N LYS A 94 3.14 28.87 11.61
CA LYS A 94 4.58 28.69 11.95
C LYS A 94 4.74 28.39 13.43
N LEU A 95 5.53 27.38 13.70
CA LEU A 95 5.94 27.04 15.07
C LEU A 95 6.94 28.09 15.57
N SER A 96 6.80 28.49 16.84
CA SER A 96 7.86 29.23 17.51
C SER A 96 9.11 28.33 17.68
N ASP A 97 10.28 28.91 17.82
CA ASP A 97 11.52 28.11 18.03
C ASP A 97 11.44 27.28 19.31
N THR A 98 10.81 27.82 20.35
CA THR A 98 10.53 27.12 21.61
C THR A 98 9.59 25.93 21.42
N ASP A 99 8.57 26.07 20.56
CA ASP A 99 7.67 24.93 20.25
C ASP A 99 8.39 23.86 19.46
N LYS A 100 9.25 24.22 18.51
CA LYS A 100 10.08 23.27 17.73
C LYS A 100 10.98 22.45 18.66
N GLU A 101 11.72 23.15 19.55
CA GLU A 101 12.61 22.48 20.51
C GLU A 101 11.84 21.53 21.44
N ARG A 102 10.66 21.96 21.93
CA ARG A 102 9.81 21.11 22.74
C ARG A 102 9.35 19.88 21.98
N MET A 103 8.85 20.02 20.74
CA MET A 103 8.37 18.91 19.92
C MET A 103 9.47 17.90 19.59
N ILE A 104 10.69 18.37 19.34
CA ILE A 104 11.86 17.51 19.11
C ILE A 104 12.18 16.72 20.38
N LYS A 105 12.24 17.40 21.54
CA LYS A 105 12.54 16.76 22.83
C LYS A 105 11.46 15.75 23.23
N ASP A 106 10.18 16.09 23.01
CA ASP A 106 9.07 15.19 23.29
C ASP A 106 9.13 13.95 22.37
N ALA A 107 9.49 14.12 21.09
CA ALA A 107 9.66 13.00 20.16
C ALA A 107 10.80 12.07 20.59
N GLU A 108 11.94 12.61 21.03
CA GLU A 108 13.06 11.82 21.54
C GLU A 108 12.68 11.10 22.85
N GLN A 109 11.99 11.80 23.76
CA GLN A 109 11.61 11.24 25.08
C GLN A 109 10.62 10.07 24.93
N PHE A 110 9.69 10.15 23.97
CA PHE A 110 8.62 9.18 23.81
C PHE A 110 8.84 8.21 22.63
N ALA A 111 10.02 8.24 22.00
CA ALA A 111 10.32 7.46 20.79
C ALA A 111 10.02 5.96 20.93
N GLU A 112 10.44 5.33 22.05
CA GLU A 112 10.18 3.90 22.28
C GLU A 112 8.70 3.60 22.52
N GLN A 113 8.03 4.47 23.27
CA GLN A 113 6.59 4.32 23.54
C GLN A 113 5.77 4.49 22.25
N ASP A 114 6.11 5.48 21.44
CA ASP A 114 5.43 5.74 20.18
C ASP A 114 5.67 4.61 19.17
N LYS A 115 6.88 4.09 19.11
CA LYS A 115 7.19 2.92 18.30
C LYS A 115 6.34 1.71 18.69
N THR A 116 6.22 1.42 19.99
CA THR A 116 5.37 0.33 20.47
C THR A 116 3.92 0.53 20.06
N ARG A 117 3.36 1.75 20.27
CA ARG A 117 1.99 2.08 19.89
C ARG A 117 1.75 1.97 18.38
N LYS A 118 2.74 2.36 17.57
CA LYS A 118 2.69 2.21 16.11
C LYS A 118 2.70 0.73 15.71
N ASP A 119 3.63 -0.05 16.25
CA ASP A 119 3.73 -1.49 15.97
C ASP A 119 2.43 -2.23 16.35
N GLU A 120 1.81 -1.86 17.47
CA GLU A 120 0.50 -2.39 17.92
C GLU A 120 -0.63 -2.00 16.95
N ALA A 121 -0.66 -0.75 16.50
CA ALA A 121 -1.65 -0.27 15.55
C ALA A 121 -1.47 -0.95 14.17
N GLU A 122 -0.25 -1.09 13.69
CA GLU A 122 0.07 -1.79 12.44
C GLU A 122 -0.32 -3.28 12.51
N LEU A 123 -0.04 -3.94 13.65
CA LEU A 123 -0.44 -5.33 13.88
C LEU A 123 -1.96 -5.49 13.83
N THR A 124 -2.70 -4.59 14.49
CA THR A 124 -4.17 -4.56 14.47
C THR A 124 -4.71 -4.36 13.06
N ASN A 125 -4.20 -3.38 12.33
CA ASN A 125 -4.61 -3.09 10.95
C ASN A 125 -4.30 -4.27 10.00
N LYS A 126 -3.15 -4.93 10.18
CA LYS A 126 -2.79 -6.14 9.42
C LYS A 126 -3.76 -7.28 9.70
N ALA A 127 -4.12 -7.49 10.96
CA ALA A 127 -5.07 -8.53 11.37
C ALA A 127 -6.46 -8.31 10.77
N ASP A 128 -6.99 -7.08 10.83
CA ASP A 128 -8.27 -6.71 10.21
C ASP A 128 -8.25 -6.92 8.68
N SER A 129 -7.14 -6.57 8.05
CA SER A 129 -6.97 -6.78 6.60
C SER A 129 -6.93 -8.27 6.24
N LEU A 130 -6.31 -9.10 7.06
CA LEU A 130 -6.27 -10.55 6.86
C LEU A 130 -7.65 -11.19 7.03
N ILE A 131 -8.42 -10.79 8.04
CA ILE A 131 -9.80 -11.26 8.24
C ILE A 131 -10.64 -10.94 7.00
N TYR A 132 -10.56 -9.71 6.52
CA TYR A 132 -11.28 -9.30 5.32
C TYR A 132 -10.86 -10.11 4.08
N THR A 133 -9.56 -10.31 3.89
CA THR A 133 -9.03 -11.13 2.79
C THR A 133 -9.52 -12.57 2.89
N ALA A 134 -9.56 -13.13 4.10
CA ALA A 134 -10.06 -14.48 4.35
C ALA A 134 -11.54 -14.63 4.00
N GLU A 135 -12.39 -13.69 4.42
CA GLU A 135 -13.83 -13.66 4.09
C GLU A 135 -14.06 -13.53 2.58
N ARG A 136 -13.28 -12.69 1.92
CA ARG A 136 -13.32 -12.52 0.48
C ARG A 136 -12.86 -13.76 -0.27
N THR A 137 -11.77 -14.39 0.17
CA THR A 137 -11.27 -15.63 -0.41
C THR A 137 -12.31 -16.75 -0.36
N LYS A 138 -13.04 -16.87 0.76
CA LYS A 138 -14.18 -17.81 0.87
C LYS A 138 -15.26 -17.54 -0.17
N THR A 139 -15.55 -16.28 -0.43
CA THR A 139 -16.59 -15.87 -1.37
C THR A 139 -16.15 -16.06 -2.82
N ASP A 140 -14.96 -15.58 -3.14
CA ASP A 140 -14.43 -15.57 -4.51
C ASP A 140 -14.00 -16.97 -4.99
N LEU A 141 -13.56 -17.83 -4.08
CA LEU A 141 -13.04 -19.18 -4.38
C LEU A 141 -13.95 -20.31 -3.87
N LYS A 142 -15.22 -20.05 -3.58
CA LYS A 142 -16.16 -21.01 -2.99
C LYS A 142 -16.17 -22.38 -3.67
N ASP A 143 -16.08 -22.40 -5.01
CA ASP A 143 -16.13 -23.63 -5.80
C ASP A 143 -14.76 -24.31 -5.98
N LYS A 144 -13.69 -23.70 -5.46
CA LYS A 144 -12.30 -24.14 -5.65
C LYS A 144 -11.58 -24.51 -4.34
N ILE A 145 -12.22 -24.27 -3.20
CA ILE A 145 -11.70 -24.58 -1.87
C ILE A 145 -12.54 -25.66 -1.20
N THR A 146 -11.90 -26.47 -0.37
CA THR A 146 -12.57 -27.56 0.34
C THR A 146 -13.34 -27.06 1.56
N GLU A 147 -14.33 -27.85 2.02
CA GLU A 147 -15.08 -27.55 3.25
C GLU A 147 -14.16 -27.49 4.48
N ASP A 148 -13.11 -28.30 4.51
CA ASP A 148 -12.10 -28.27 5.57
C ASP A 148 -11.34 -26.93 5.58
N GLN A 149 -10.94 -26.42 4.41
CA GLN A 149 -10.27 -25.12 4.30
C GLN A 149 -11.20 -23.98 4.71
N ILE A 150 -12.47 -24.03 4.35
CA ILE A 150 -13.49 -23.05 4.80
C ILE A 150 -13.59 -23.06 6.33
N SER A 151 -13.69 -24.25 6.93
CA SER A 151 -13.78 -24.41 8.38
C SER A 151 -12.52 -23.89 9.11
N GLN A 152 -11.33 -24.12 8.55
CA GLN A 152 -10.07 -23.61 9.08
C GLN A 152 -10.00 -22.07 9.00
N ILE A 153 -10.42 -21.47 7.87
CA ILE A 153 -10.53 -20.02 7.72
C ILE A 153 -11.47 -19.44 8.79
N ASP A 154 -12.66 -20.03 8.98
CA ASP A 154 -13.64 -19.55 9.96
C ASP A 154 -13.12 -19.63 11.38
N THR A 155 -12.45 -20.72 11.72
CA THR A 155 -11.87 -20.92 13.05
C THR A 155 -10.77 -19.89 13.32
N LEU A 156 -9.80 -19.75 12.41
CA LEU A 156 -8.69 -18.80 12.58
C LEU A 156 -9.15 -17.34 12.55
N SER A 157 -10.12 -17.01 11.70
CA SER A 157 -10.72 -15.67 11.66
C SER A 157 -11.45 -15.33 12.97
N SER A 158 -12.18 -16.29 13.55
CA SER A 158 -12.86 -16.12 14.83
C SER A 158 -11.86 -15.97 15.99
N GLN A 159 -10.80 -16.78 16.01
CA GLN A 159 -9.73 -16.66 17.01
C GLN A 159 -9.03 -15.30 16.90
N LEU A 160 -8.74 -14.85 15.67
CA LEU A 160 -8.10 -13.56 15.44
C LEU A 160 -8.99 -12.39 15.86
N LYS A 161 -10.31 -12.43 15.56
CA LYS A 161 -11.30 -11.45 16.05
C LYS A 161 -11.32 -11.41 17.60
N SER A 162 -11.37 -12.56 18.25
CA SER A 162 -11.33 -12.63 19.72
C SER A 162 -10.03 -12.04 20.32
N SER A 163 -8.89 -12.30 19.67
CA SER A 163 -7.60 -11.73 20.09
C SER A 163 -7.56 -10.21 19.91
N LEU A 164 -8.17 -9.68 18.85
CA LEU A 164 -8.31 -8.23 18.61
C LEU A 164 -9.18 -7.58 19.69
N ASP A 165 -10.33 -8.18 20.03
CA ASP A 165 -11.23 -7.68 21.06
C ASP A 165 -10.57 -7.64 22.44
N SER A 166 -9.75 -8.63 22.76
CA SER A 166 -8.99 -8.71 24.01
C SER A 166 -7.69 -7.90 24.02
N LYS A 167 -7.26 -7.35 22.85
CA LYS A 167 -5.98 -6.66 22.66
C LYS A 167 -4.77 -7.52 23.06
N ASP A 168 -4.85 -8.83 22.83
CA ASP A 168 -3.77 -9.77 23.10
C ASP A 168 -2.80 -9.80 21.91
N HIS A 169 -1.82 -8.90 21.92
CA HIS A 169 -0.88 -8.71 20.80
C HIS A 169 -0.08 -9.97 20.43
N PRO A 170 0.42 -10.78 21.40
CA PRO A 170 1.02 -12.06 21.09
C PRO A 170 0.09 -13.01 20.30
N SER A 171 -1.15 -13.16 20.75
CA SER A 171 -2.15 -14.01 20.09
C SER A 171 -2.60 -13.44 18.73
N ILE A 172 -2.68 -12.10 18.59
CA ILE A 172 -2.96 -11.45 17.31
C ILE A 172 -1.87 -11.81 16.30
N ARG A 173 -0.61 -11.75 16.69
CA ARG A 173 0.53 -12.08 15.81
C ARG A 173 0.49 -13.54 15.37
N ASP A 174 0.39 -14.47 16.33
CA ASP A 174 0.37 -15.91 16.06
C ASP A 174 -0.81 -16.32 15.15
N ASN A 175 -2.03 -15.84 15.47
CA ASN A 175 -3.21 -16.11 14.66
C ASN A 175 -3.16 -15.44 13.27
N SER A 176 -2.57 -14.24 13.15
CA SER A 176 -2.34 -13.58 11.86
C SER A 176 -1.39 -14.38 10.99
N ASP A 177 -0.30 -14.88 11.54
CA ASP A 177 0.68 -15.67 10.79
C ASP A 177 0.05 -17.02 10.34
N LYS A 178 -0.72 -17.68 11.20
CA LYS A 178 -1.45 -18.92 10.84
C LYS A 178 -2.46 -18.68 9.72
N LEU A 179 -3.27 -17.62 9.82
CA LEU A 179 -4.26 -17.29 8.80
C LEU A 179 -3.60 -16.89 7.47
N SER A 180 -2.51 -16.13 7.54
CA SER A 180 -1.73 -15.74 6.34
C SER A 180 -1.16 -16.96 5.63
N ASN A 181 -0.58 -17.92 6.36
CA ASN A 181 -0.04 -19.16 5.80
C ASN A 181 -1.14 -20.00 5.15
N LEU A 182 -2.29 -20.15 5.81
CA LEU A 182 -3.43 -20.87 5.24
C LEU A 182 -3.93 -20.24 3.94
N LEU A 183 -4.06 -18.91 3.90
CA LEU A 183 -4.48 -18.20 2.68
C LEU A 183 -3.47 -18.36 1.53
N GLN A 184 -2.18 -18.36 1.83
CA GLN A 184 -1.11 -18.61 0.86
C GLN A 184 -1.15 -20.04 0.31
N GLU A 185 -1.38 -21.05 1.17
CA GLU A 185 -1.53 -22.44 0.79
C GLU A 185 -2.75 -22.64 -0.14
N ILE A 186 -3.89 -22.05 0.23
CA ILE A 186 -5.10 -22.06 -0.61
C ILE A 186 -4.82 -21.42 -1.97
N GLY A 187 -4.19 -20.25 -2.00
CA GLY A 187 -3.84 -19.56 -3.24
C GLY A 187 -2.96 -20.42 -4.16
N SER A 188 -1.95 -21.10 -3.61
CA SER A 188 -1.06 -21.97 -4.37
C SER A 188 -1.77 -23.23 -4.89
N SER A 189 -2.65 -23.85 -4.10
CA SER A 189 -3.42 -25.04 -4.50
C SER A 189 -4.41 -24.72 -5.61
N VAL A 190 -5.12 -23.59 -5.53
CA VAL A 190 -6.04 -23.11 -6.58
C VAL A 190 -5.32 -22.81 -7.86
N TYR A 191 -4.12 -22.19 -7.77
CA TYR A 191 -3.30 -21.92 -8.95
C TYR A 191 -2.85 -23.22 -9.65
N GLN A 192 -2.42 -24.24 -8.89
CA GLN A 192 -2.04 -25.55 -9.43
C GLN A 192 -3.21 -26.27 -10.08
N GLN A 193 -4.42 -26.21 -9.52
CA GLN A 193 -5.62 -26.80 -10.12
C GLN A 193 -6.02 -26.12 -11.43
N SER A 194 -5.84 -24.80 -11.54
CA SER A 194 -6.14 -24.07 -12.78
C SER A 194 -5.06 -24.21 -13.87
N ALA A 195 -3.86 -24.68 -13.52
CA ALA A 195 -2.76 -24.91 -14.46
C ALA A 195 -2.77 -26.34 -15.04
N GLN A 196 -3.64 -27.26 -14.59
CA GLN A 196 -3.80 -28.56 -15.25
C GLN A 196 -4.75 -28.40 -16.44
N PRO A 197 -4.30 -28.73 -17.67
CA PRO A 197 -5.18 -28.75 -18.84
C PRO A 197 -6.25 -29.85 -18.63
N ASP A 198 -7.50 -29.49 -18.89
CA ASP A 198 -8.67 -30.37 -18.85
C ASP A 198 -8.43 -31.60 -19.73
N PRO A 199 -8.46 -32.84 -19.21
CA PRO A 199 -8.18 -34.05 -19.99
C PRO A 199 -9.30 -34.39 -21.00
N ASP A 200 -10.35 -33.58 -21.12
CA ASP A 200 -11.53 -33.91 -21.94
C ASP A 200 -11.62 -33.13 -23.28
N GLN A 201 -10.54 -32.46 -23.71
CA GLN A 201 -10.45 -31.89 -25.06
C GLN A 201 -9.48 -32.68 -26.00
N THR A 202 -9.64 -34.01 -26.03
CA THR A 202 -9.08 -34.84 -27.08
C THR A 202 -10.19 -35.44 -27.93
N SER A 203 -10.78 -34.65 -28.83
CA SER A 203 -11.31 -35.21 -30.07
C SER A 203 -11.70 -34.10 -31.06
N SER A 204 -10.78 -33.72 -31.91
CA SER A 204 -11.02 -33.33 -33.32
C SER A 204 -9.72 -32.87 -33.94
N ALA A 205 -8.89 -33.80 -34.37
CA ALA A 205 -7.91 -33.51 -35.39
C ALA A 205 -8.52 -33.76 -36.77
N PRO A 206 -8.33 -32.88 -37.76
CA PRO A 206 -8.21 -33.28 -39.15
C PRO A 206 -6.75 -33.37 -39.50
N ASN A 207 -6.40 -34.55 -39.90
CA ASN A 207 -5.20 -34.95 -40.56
C ASN A 207 -4.89 -34.10 -41.80
N SER A 208 -3.71 -33.50 -41.89
CA SER A 208 -3.07 -33.16 -43.17
C SER A 208 -1.58 -33.16 -43.02
N SER A 209 -0.99 -34.06 -43.79
CA SER A 209 0.43 -34.31 -43.96
C SER A 209 1.15 -33.11 -44.58
N ALA A 210 2.37 -32.80 -44.15
CA ALA A 210 3.58 -32.72 -44.97
C ALA A 210 4.68 -31.91 -44.32
N GLU A 211 5.82 -32.61 -44.20
CA GLU A 211 7.21 -32.17 -44.41
C GLU A 211 7.91 -31.11 -43.53
N THR A 212 8.82 -31.65 -42.76
CA THR A 212 10.22 -31.29 -42.54
C THR A 212 10.64 -29.83 -42.78
N ASN A 213 11.04 -29.12 -41.75
CA ASN A 213 12.41 -28.57 -41.73
C ASN A 213 12.86 -28.17 -40.31
N SER A 214 14.01 -28.70 -39.93
CA SER A 214 14.79 -28.35 -38.74
C SER A 214 15.41 -26.97 -38.90
N SER A 215 15.24 -26.10 -37.88
CA SER A 215 16.28 -25.12 -37.57
C SER A 215 16.13 -24.65 -36.10
N GLU A 216 17.19 -25.00 -35.38
CA GLU A 216 17.54 -24.45 -34.08
C GLU A 216 17.48 -22.92 -34.08
N THR A 217 16.80 -22.33 -33.11
CA THR A 217 17.00 -20.90 -32.83
C THR A 217 17.40 -20.76 -31.39
N GLN A 218 18.67 -20.51 -31.17
CA GLN A 218 19.31 -20.15 -29.91
C GLN A 218 18.74 -18.84 -29.40
N GLU A 219 18.44 -18.80 -28.12
CA GLU A 219 18.15 -17.59 -27.35
C GLU A 219 19.36 -16.65 -27.43
N LYS A 220 19.14 -15.47 -27.95
CA LYS A 220 20.13 -14.40 -28.03
C LYS A 220 19.92 -13.49 -26.81
N VAL A 221 20.77 -13.69 -25.81
CA VAL A 221 20.96 -12.74 -24.73
C VAL A 221 21.59 -11.48 -25.31
N VAL A 222 20.92 -10.34 -25.20
CA VAL A 222 21.45 -9.03 -25.58
C VAL A 222 22.09 -8.41 -24.36
N ASP A 223 23.42 -8.44 -24.31
CA ASP A 223 24.23 -7.66 -23.38
C ASP A 223 24.19 -6.19 -23.79
N GLY A 224 23.67 -5.34 -22.95
CA GLY A 224 23.65 -3.90 -23.14
C GLY A 224 24.96 -3.27 -22.67
N GLU A 225 25.82 -2.95 -23.59
CA GLU A 225 27.08 -2.22 -23.37
C GLU A 225 26.75 -0.73 -23.06
N TYR A 226 27.08 -0.30 -21.86
CA TYR A 226 27.03 1.11 -21.43
C TYR A 226 28.27 1.83 -21.95
N LYS A 227 28.10 2.84 -22.78
CA LYS A 227 29.18 3.70 -23.28
C LYS A 227 29.14 5.00 -22.44
N GLU A 228 30.14 5.19 -21.59
CA GLU A 228 30.43 6.47 -20.92
C GLU A 228 30.87 7.48 -22.01
N VAL A 229 30.20 8.64 -21.98
CA VAL A 229 30.60 9.81 -22.77
C VAL A 229 31.32 10.77 -21.85
N ASP A 230 32.64 10.83 -21.96
CA ASP A 230 33.47 11.85 -21.34
C ASP A 230 33.25 13.20 -22.02
N ASP A 231 32.52 14.10 -21.32
CA ASP A 231 32.48 15.52 -21.68
C ASP A 231 33.64 16.25 -21.00
N ASN A 232 34.71 16.42 -21.77
CA ASN A 232 35.81 17.31 -21.40
C ASN A 232 35.65 18.65 -22.19
N PRO A 233 35.38 19.80 -21.49
CA PRO A 233 35.40 21.10 -22.19
C PRO A 233 36.83 21.60 -22.31
N SER A 234 37.41 21.45 -23.48
CA SER A 234 38.66 22.13 -23.83
C SER A 234 38.43 23.63 -23.98
N ASN A 235 39.12 24.35 -23.15
CA ASN A 235 39.52 25.72 -23.17
C ASN A 235 40.20 26.07 -24.50
N ASP A 236 39.67 27.07 -25.27
CA ASP A 236 40.52 27.87 -26.12
C ASP A 236 40.01 29.29 -26.28
N ALA A 237 40.91 30.19 -25.96
CA ALA A 237 40.83 31.62 -26.02
C ALA A 237 40.86 32.16 -27.46
N LYS A 238 40.03 33.17 -27.72
CA LYS A 238 40.49 34.41 -28.35
C LYS A 238 39.43 35.49 -28.23
#